data_392f86f2706f1793125e89a4b8269072
#
_entry.id   392f86f2706f1793125e89a4b8269072
#
_cell.length_a   1.000
_cell.length_b   1.000
_cell.length_c   1.000
_cell.angle_alpha   90.00
_cell.angle_beta   90.00
_cell.angle_gamma   90.00
#
_symmetry.space_group_name_H-M   'P 1'
#
loop_
_entity.id
_entity.type
_entity.pdbx_description
1 polymer ?
#
loop_
_entity_poly.entity_id
_entity_poly.type
_entity_poly.pdbx_seq_one_letter_code
_entity_poly.pdbx_strand_id
1 'polypeptide(L)'
;MLESIKRWLADAPPQVPGWGDLSAWARSKQLTLRAVREPEGFVVEGRAGSIAWRLEWGPSQRSYIPGAELRIRAELSVPRELQALVLNRELMDSMEKAVFDQYVEGVQTRIDTTTPPEMRWLVMYPKLSATELKSLREGYGAL
;
A
#
# COMPACT_ATOMS: atom_id res chain seq x y z
N MET A 1 -16.31 32.90 -23.52
CA MET A 1 -14.84 33.03 -23.51
C MET A 1 -14.25 32.89 -22.10
N LEU A 2 -14.75 33.57 -21.10
CA LEU A 2 -14.27 33.48 -19.70
C LEU A 2 -14.48 32.10 -19.06
N GLU A 3 -15.53 31.37 -19.38
CA GLU A 3 -15.81 30.01 -18.85
C GLU A 3 -14.86 28.96 -19.40
N SER A 4 -14.40 29.11 -20.65
CA SER A 4 -13.41 28.18 -21.24
C SER A 4 -12.03 28.39 -20.63
N ILE A 5 -11.66 29.61 -20.27
CA ILE A 5 -10.39 29.92 -19.60
C ILE A 5 -10.41 29.40 -18.15
N LYS A 6 -11.53 29.51 -17.45
CA LYS A 6 -11.69 28.96 -16.11
C LYS A 6 -11.59 27.44 -16.11
N ARG A 7 -12.14 26.76 -17.11
CA ARG A 7 -12.05 25.31 -17.26
C ARG A 7 -10.60 24.87 -17.55
N TRP A 8 -9.88 25.61 -18.39
CA TRP A 8 -8.47 25.33 -18.70
C TRP A 8 -7.54 25.59 -17.51
N LEU A 9 -7.81 26.60 -16.68
CA LEU A 9 -7.10 26.86 -15.43
C LEU A 9 -7.46 25.85 -14.32
N ALA A 10 -8.64 25.23 -14.36
CA ALA A 10 -9.03 24.18 -13.43
C ALA A 10 -8.37 22.83 -13.77
N ASP A 11 -7.97 22.63 -15.04
CA ASP A 11 -7.26 21.43 -15.52
C ASP A 11 -5.73 21.56 -15.38
N ALA A 12 -5.21 22.68 -14.88
CA ALA A 12 -3.79 22.76 -14.52
C ALA A 12 -3.51 21.75 -13.39
N PRO A 13 -2.53 20.84 -13.56
CA PRO A 13 -2.24 19.87 -12.52
C PRO A 13 -1.94 20.62 -11.23
N PRO A 14 -2.57 20.23 -10.10
CA PRO A 14 -2.39 20.92 -8.84
C PRO A 14 -0.91 20.92 -8.48
N GLN A 15 -0.33 22.11 -8.40
CA GLN A 15 1.03 22.28 -7.91
C GLN A 15 0.98 22.10 -6.39
N VAL A 16 1.32 20.91 -5.91
CA VAL A 16 1.48 20.67 -4.49
C VAL A 16 2.87 21.18 -4.11
N PRO A 17 2.99 22.09 -3.15
CA PRO A 17 4.27 22.58 -2.68
C PRO A 17 5.15 21.40 -2.23
N GLY A 18 6.38 21.32 -2.74
CA GLY A 18 7.33 20.24 -2.43
C GLY A 18 7.29 19.02 -3.35
N TRP A 19 6.37 18.96 -4.33
CA TRP A 19 6.18 17.76 -5.18
C TRP A 19 6.48 18.04 -6.64
N GLY A 20 7.29 19.06 -6.93
CA GLY A 20 7.68 19.45 -8.28
C GLY A 20 8.32 18.31 -9.07
N ASP A 21 9.20 17.56 -8.42
CA ASP A 21 9.89 16.42 -9.02
C ASP A 21 8.93 15.27 -9.35
N LEU A 22 7.93 15.02 -8.49
CA LEU A 22 6.89 14.02 -8.75
C LEU A 22 6.03 14.41 -9.96
N SER A 23 5.68 15.68 -10.08
CA SER A 23 4.92 16.19 -11.23
C SER A 23 5.72 16.10 -12.54
N ALA A 24 7.02 16.39 -12.49
CA ALA A 24 7.93 16.25 -13.62
C ALA A 24 8.08 14.79 -14.02
N TRP A 25 8.28 13.90 -13.04
CA TRP A 25 8.37 12.46 -13.26
C TRP A 25 7.07 11.91 -13.87
N ALA A 26 5.92 12.21 -13.32
CA ALA A 26 4.64 11.73 -13.83
C ALA A 26 4.43 12.16 -15.28
N ARG A 27 4.73 13.43 -15.61
CA ARG A 27 4.67 13.93 -17.00
C ARG A 27 5.63 13.20 -17.93
N SER A 28 6.87 12.98 -17.51
CA SER A 28 7.88 12.29 -18.32
C SER A 28 7.50 10.85 -18.65
N LYS A 29 6.65 10.22 -17.79
CA LYS A 29 6.14 8.85 -17.95
C LYS A 29 4.71 8.78 -18.50
N GLN A 30 4.13 9.93 -18.87
CA GLN A 30 2.74 10.02 -19.35
C GLN A 30 1.73 9.43 -18.34
N LEU A 31 1.98 9.65 -17.06
CA LEU A 31 1.14 9.20 -15.95
C LEU A 31 0.16 10.30 -15.55
N THR A 32 -0.99 9.90 -15.04
CA THR A 32 -1.99 10.82 -14.48
C THR A 32 -1.68 11.06 -13.00
N LEU A 33 -1.33 12.27 -12.63
CA LEU A 33 -1.11 12.69 -11.24
C LEU A 33 -2.29 13.54 -10.77
N ARG A 34 -2.85 13.20 -9.62
CA ARG A 34 -3.88 13.97 -8.91
C ARG A 34 -3.44 14.22 -7.47
N ALA A 35 -3.52 15.48 -7.03
CA ALA A 35 -3.33 15.82 -5.63
C ALA A 35 -4.66 15.67 -4.88
N VAL A 36 -4.58 15.18 -3.64
CA VAL A 36 -5.68 15.14 -2.69
C VAL A 36 -5.38 16.16 -1.60
N ARG A 37 -6.34 17.04 -1.29
CA ARG A 37 -6.14 18.13 -0.33
C ARG A 37 -6.52 17.74 1.10
N GLU A 38 -7.57 16.94 1.24
CA GLU A 38 -8.07 16.51 2.55
C GLU A 38 -8.48 15.03 2.50
N PRO A 39 -7.73 14.16 3.19
CA PRO A 39 -6.41 14.41 3.80
C PRO A 39 -5.32 14.63 2.73
N GLU A 40 -4.25 15.37 3.09
CA GLU A 40 -3.15 15.67 2.17
C GLU A 40 -2.54 14.38 1.59
N GLY A 41 -2.42 14.34 0.28
CA GLY A 41 -1.90 13.17 -0.41
C GLY A 41 -1.82 13.32 -1.92
N PHE A 42 -1.45 12.25 -2.60
CA PHE A 42 -1.51 12.17 -4.06
C PHE A 42 -1.92 10.80 -4.55
N VAL A 43 -2.36 10.78 -5.80
CA VAL A 43 -2.65 9.57 -6.57
C VAL A 43 -1.97 9.68 -7.92
N VAL A 44 -1.22 8.66 -8.30
CA VAL A 44 -0.65 8.49 -9.64
C VAL A 44 -1.25 7.24 -10.26
N GLU A 45 -1.78 7.37 -11.47
CA GLU A 45 -2.34 6.25 -12.21
C GLU A 45 -1.57 6.03 -13.50
N GLY A 46 -1.37 4.77 -13.85
CA GLY A 46 -0.65 4.35 -15.04
C GLY A 46 -0.99 2.96 -15.49
N ARG A 47 -0.30 2.53 -16.55
CA ARG A 47 -0.41 1.17 -17.10
C ARG A 47 0.99 0.59 -17.35
N ALA A 48 1.12 -0.70 -17.11
CA ALA A 48 2.29 -1.48 -17.48
C ALA A 48 1.82 -2.62 -18.40
N GLY A 49 1.90 -2.42 -19.72
CA GLY A 49 1.23 -3.28 -20.69
C GLY A 49 -0.28 -3.24 -20.53
N SER A 50 -0.91 -4.40 -20.30
CA SER A 50 -2.35 -4.52 -20.02
C SER A 50 -2.72 -4.22 -18.58
N ILE A 51 -1.75 -4.19 -17.65
CA ILE A 51 -1.97 -4.06 -16.22
C ILE A 51 -2.17 -2.59 -15.86
N ALA A 52 -3.35 -2.24 -15.35
CA ALA A 52 -3.60 -0.94 -14.74
C ALA A 52 -3.04 -0.95 -13.30
N TRP A 53 -2.39 0.14 -12.92
CA TRP A 53 -1.88 0.32 -11.56
C TRP A 53 -2.13 1.71 -11.04
N ARG A 54 -2.18 1.83 -9.73
CA ARG A 54 -2.42 3.07 -9.00
C ARG A 54 -1.49 3.15 -7.79
N LEU A 55 -0.76 4.24 -7.68
CA LEU A 55 0.09 4.60 -6.57
C LEU A 55 -0.59 5.70 -5.76
N GLU A 56 -0.72 5.51 -4.47
CA GLU A 56 -1.33 6.46 -3.55
C GLU A 56 -0.38 6.77 -2.39
N TRP A 57 -0.28 8.00 -2.02
CA TRP A 57 0.36 8.43 -0.77
C TRP A 57 -0.61 9.27 0.04
N GLY A 58 -0.60 9.07 1.34
CA GLY A 58 -1.47 9.81 2.27
C GLY A 58 -1.43 9.21 3.66
N PRO A 59 -2.35 9.60 4.55
CA PRO A 59 -2.46 9.02 5.88
C PRO A 59 -2.54 7.50 5.83
N SER A 60 -1.86 6.86 6.78
CA SER A 60 -1.87 5.40 6.86
C SER A 60 -3.28 4.86 7.09
N GLN A 61 -3.61 3.79 6.38
CA GLN A 61 -4.84 3.00 6.57
C GLN A 61 -4.61 1.80 7.50
N ARG A 62 -3.36 1.58 7.91
CA ARG A 62 -2.96 0.46 8.76
C ARG A 62 -2.40 0.97 10.08
N SER A 63 -2.94 0.47 11.20
CA SER A 63 -2.57 0.92 12.54
C SER A 63 -1.10 0.68 12.89
N TYR A 64 -0.45 -0.30 12.25
CA TYR A 64 0.96 -0.61 12.46
C TYR A 64 1.94 0.18 11.58
N ILE A 65 1.44 1.05 10.69
CA ILE A 65 2.25 1.98 9.90
C ILE A 65 2.02 3.39 10.44
N PRO A 66 3.00 3.99 11.13
CA PRO A 66 2.86 5.33 11.66
C PRO A 66 2.93 6.39 10.56
N GLY A 67 2.15 7.46 10.69
CA GLY A 67 2.21 8.64 9.82
C GLY A 67 1.59 8.43 8.44
N ALA A 68 2.38 8.56 7.39
CA ALA A 68 1.94 8.42 6.01
C ALA A 68 2.32 7.07 5.42
N GLU A 69 1.51 6.60 4.49
CA GLU A 69 1.68 5.32 3.80
C GLU A 69 1.72 5.52 2.29
N LEU A 70 2.70 4.88 1.64
CA LEU A 70 2.73 4.75 0.19
C LEU A 70 2.15 3.38 -0.19
N ARG A 71 1.09 3.38 -0.97
CA ARG A 71 0.38 2.17 -1.43
C ARG A 71 0.44 2.05 -2.94
N ILE A 72 0.72 0.86 -3.42
CA ILE A 72 0.54 0.53 -4.84
C ILE A 72 -0.50 -0.57 -4.99
N ARG A 73 -1.40 -0.41 -5.94
CA ARG A 73 -2.38 -1.42 -6.34
C ARG A 73 -2.25 -1.67 -7.83
N ALA A 74 -2.34 -2.93 -8.23
CA ALA A 74 -2.31 -3.34 -9.63
C ALA A 74 -3.41 -4.37 -9.88
N GLU A 75 -4.06 -4.29 -11.03
CA GLU A 75 -5.09 -5.23 -11.46
C GLU A 75 -4.42 -6.43 -12.13
N LEU A 76 -4.09 -7.43 -11.34
CA LEU A 76 -3.48 -8.66 -11.82
C LEU A 76 -4.57 -9.67 -12.22
N SER A 77 -4.37 -10.32 -13.38
CA SER A 77 -5.24 -11.42 -13.84
C SER A 77 -4.84 -12.74 -13.16
N VAL A 78 -4.95 -12.79 -11.83
CA VAL A 78 -4.66 -13.99 -11.04
C VAL A 78 -5.96 -14.56 -10.45
N PRO A 79 -6.03 -15.88 -10.19
CA PRO A 79 -7.17 -16.48 -9.49
C PRO A 79 -7.43 -15.77 -8.15
N ARG A 80 -8.71 -15.55 -7.83
CA ARG A 80 -9.08 -14.86 -6.57
C ARG A 80 -8.71 -15.64 -5.31
N GLU A 81 -8.56 -16.94 -5.46
CA GLU A 81 -8.16 -17.88 -4.40
C GLU A 81 -6.66 -17.78 -4.08
N LEU A 82 -5.88 -17.23 -5.02
CA LEU A 82 -4.46 -17.02 -4.80
C LEU A 82 -4.26 -15.81 -3.90
N GLN A 83 -3.82 -16.05 -2.70
CA GLN A 83 -3.45 -15.05 -1.73
C GLN A 83 -2.01 -15.26 -1.31
N ALA A 84 -1.22 -14.21 -1.28
CA ALA A 84 0.13 -14.23 -0.79
C ALA A 84 0.41 -12.92 -0.03
N LEU A 85 1.11 -13.03 1.07
CA LEU A 85 1.55 -11.88 1.87
C LEU A 85 3.07 -11.90 1.95
N VAL A 86 3.70 -10.81 1.52
CA VAL A 86 5.15 -10.60 1.62
C VAL A 86 5.39 -9.39 2.51
N LEU A 87 6.15 -9.59 3.58
CA LEU A 87 6.45 -8.56 4.56
C LEU A 87 7.97 -8.41 4.74
N ASN A 88 8.41 -7.22 5.13
CA ASN A 88 9.70 -7.06 5.74
C ASN A 88 9.78 -7.96 6.99
N ARG A 89 10.91 -8.65 7.18
CA ARG A 89 11.07 -9.65 8.25
C ARG A 89 10.93 -9.03 9.64
N GLU A 90 11.56 -7.87 9.87
CA GLU A 90 11.46 -7.21 11.17
C GLU A 90 10.02 -6.77 11.47
N LEU A 91 9.31 -6.27 10.46
CA LEU A 91 7.89 -5.94 10.58
C LEU A 91 7.06 -7.20 10.87
N MET A 92 7.30 -8.30 10.16
CA MET A 92 6.60 -9.56 10.36
C MET A 92 6.79 -10.08 11.78
N ASP A 93 8.03 -10.10 12.28
CA ASP A 93 8.36 -10.55 13.63
C ASP A 93 7.71 -9.65 14.70
N SER A 94 7.69 -8.34 14.47
CA SER A 94 7.02 -7.39 15.40
C SER A 94 5.50 -7.57 15.43
N MET A 95 4.88 -7.80 14.28
CA MET A 95 3.44 -8.07 14.17
C MET A 95 3.06 -9.40 14.84
N GLU A 96 3.86 -10.45 14.64
CA GLU A 96 3.65 -11.74 15.31
C GLU A 96 3.73 -11.60 16.82
N LYS A 97 4.76 -10.90 17.30
CA LYS A 97 4.90 -10.63 18.73
C LYS A 97 3.68 -9.89 19.28
N ALA A 98 3.22 -8.84 18.58
CA ALA A 98 2.05 -8.07 18.99
C ALA A 98 0.78 -8.93 19.08
N VAL A 99 0.58 -9.84 18.11
CA VAL A 99 -0.55 -10.77 18.14
C VAL A 99 -0.40 -11.77 19.28
N PHE A 100 0.80 -12.31 19.50
CA PHE A 100 1.07 -13.25 20.58
C PHE A 100 0.83 -12.60 21.95
N ASP A 101 1.32 -11.38 22.16
CA ASP A 101 1.14 -10.65 23.43
C ASP A 101 -0.35 -10.40 23.70
N GLN A 102 -1.17 -10.07 22.69
CA GLN A 102 -2.63 -9.95 22.81
C GLN A 102 -3.29 -11.27 23.26
N TYR A 103 -2.82 -12.41 22.77
CA TYR A 103 -3.34 -13.71 23.18
C TYR A 103 -2.99 -14.07 24.63
N VAL A 104 -1.77 -13.74 25.06
CA VAL A 104 -1.28 -14.07 26.40
C VAL A 104 -1.90 -13.17 27.47
N GLU A 105 -2.03 -11.87 27.19
CA GLU A 105 -2.56 -10.88 28.14
C GLU A 105 -4.07 -10.88 28.25
N GLY A 106 -4.77 -11.24 27.17
CA GLY A 106 -6.21 -10.99 27.04
C GLY A 106 -7.12 -12.15 27.45
N VAL A 107 -6.63 -13.36 27.75
CA VAL A 107 -7.49 -14.57 27.89
C VAL A 107 -8.50 -14.71 26.73
N GLN A 108 -8.19 -14.13 25.59
CA GLN A 108 -9.08 -14.13 24.46
C GLN A 108 -8.86 -15.37 23.60
N THR A 109 -9.86 -16.22 23.57
CA THR A 109 -9.90 -17.44 22.74
C THR A 109 -10.29 -17.15 21.28
N ARG A 110 -10.50 -15.90 20.91
CA ARG A 110 -10.89 -15.48 19.55
C ARG A 110 -10.05 -14.33 19.08
N ILE A 111 -9.60 -14.42 17.82
CA ILE A 111 -9.00 -13.30 17.09
C ILE A 111 -10.08 -12.23 16.93
N ASP A 112 -9.82 -11.05 17.48
CA ASP A 112 -10.76 -9.94 17.40
C ASP A 112 -10.91 -9.48 15.93
N THR A 113 -12.12 -9.08 15.56
CA THR A 113 -12.42 -8.51 14.23
C THR A 113 -11.71 -7.17 14.00
N THR A 114 -11.22 -6.53 15.04
CA THR A 114 -10.40 -5.30 14.96
C THR A 114 -8.95 -5.56 14.58
N THR A 115 -8.47 -6.83 14.71
CA THR A 115 -7.12 -7.19 14.29
C THR A 115 -7.00 -7.11 12.76
N PRO A 116 -6.01 -6.39 12.21
CA PRO A 116 -5.81 -6.31 10.78
C PRO A 116 -5.73 -7.69 10.11
N PRO A 117 -6.29 -7.86 8.89
CA PRO A 117 -6.29 -9.17 8.21
C PRO A 117 -4.89 -9.77 8.08
N GLU A 118 -3.88 -8.95 7.80
CA GLU A 118 -2.49 -9.36 7.64
C GLU A 118 -1.93 -9.98 8.93
N MET A 119 -2.27 -9.42 10.08
CA MET A 119 -1.87 -9.98 11.39
C MET A 119 -2.56 -11.31 11.66
N ARG A 120 -3.82 -11.46 11.28
CA ARG A 120 -4.55 -12.73 11.41
C ARG A 120 -3.92 -13.82 10.54
N TRP A 121 -3.47 -13.48 9.35
CA TRP A 121 -2.83 -14.43 8.44
C TRP A 121 -1.51 -14.97 8.99
N LEU A 122 -0.73 -14.16 9.70
CA LEU A 122 0.52 -14.60 10.35
C LEU A 122 0.30 -15.74 11.34
N VAL A 123 -0.89 -15.85 11.93
CA VAL A 123 -1.25 -16.91 12.88
C VAL A 123 -1.92 -18.10 12.16
N MET A 124 -2.67 -17.82 11.10
CA MET A 124 -3.49 -18.83 10.42
C MET A 124 -2.72 -19.65 9.38
N TYR A 125 -1.68 -19.06 8.77
CA TYR A 125 -0.96 -19.68 7.67
C TYR A 125 0.51 -19.91 8.01
N PRO A 126 1.09 -21.04 7.55
CA PRO A 126 2.50 -21.31 7.76
C PRO A 126 3.35 -20.35 6.91
N LYS A 127 4.49 -19.96 7.47
CA LYS A 127 5.50 -19.20 6.72
C LYS A 127 6.15 -20.09 5.66
N LEU A 128 6.45 -19.51 4.51
CA LEU A 128 7.26 -20.16 3.50
C LEU A 128 8.71 -20.32 4.01
N SER A 129 9.29 -21.47 3.75
CA SER A 129 10.67 -21.76 4.11
C SER A 129 11.67 -20.94 3.29
N ALA A 130 12.91 -20.80 3.77
CA ALA A 130 13.97 -20.12 3.04
C ALA A 130 14.22 -20.75 1.64
N THR A 131 13.96 -22.05 1.48
CA THR A 131 14.10 -22.75 0.20
C THR A 131 13.02 -22.32 -0.79
N GLU A 132 11.82 -22.07 -0.33
CA GLU A 132 10.69 -21.59 -1.15
C GLU A 132 10.84 -20.12 -1.51
N LEU A 133 11.53 -19.35 -0.67
CA LEU A 133 11.78 -17.92 -0.82
C LEU A 133 13.02 -17.56 -1.65
N LYS A 134 13.57 -18.47 -2.44
CA LYS A 134 14.85 -18.31 -3.18
C LYS A 134 14.93 -17.03 -4.01
N SER A 135 13.80 -16.50 -4.49
CA SER A 135 13.75 -15.28 -5.29
C SER A 135 13.52 -14.00 -4.47
N LEU A 136 13.23 -14.12 -3.18
CA LEU A 136 13.08 -12.96 -2.30
C LEU A 136 14.44 -12.58 -1.70
N ARG A 137 14.67 -11.26 -1.59
CA ARG A 137 15.87 -10.76 -0.92
C ARG A 137 15.84 -11.13 0.56
N GLU A 138 17.03 -11.32 1.15
CA GLU A 138 17.18 -11.36 2.59
C GLU A 138 16.46 -10.17 3.24
N GLY A 139 15.78 -10.41 4.36
CA GLY A 139 14.99 -9.37 5.03
C GLY A 139 13.50 -9.37 4.73
N TYR A 140 13.01 -10.27 3.85
CA TYR A 140 11.58 -10.49 3.63
C TYR A 140 11.15 -11.87 4.07
N GLY A 141 9.90 -11.98 4.52
CA GLY A 141 9.19 -13.22 4.77
C GLY A 141 7.90 -13.26 3.97
N ALA A 142 7.37 -14.45 3.72
CA ALA A 142 6.10 -14.64 3.03
C ALA A 142 5.33 -15.83 3.60
N LEU A 143 4.00 -15.80 3.38
CA LEU A 143 3.07 -16.87 3.71
C LEU A 143 1.95 -16.94 2.67
#